data_3a75e8166ac501ed699e4f780a1e7a6a
#
_entry.id   3a75e8166ac501ed699e4f780a1e7a6a
#
_cell.length_a   1.000
_cell.length_b   1.000
_cell.length_c   1.000
_cell.angle_alpha   90.00
_cell.angle_beta   90.00
_cell.angle_gamma   90.00
#
_symmetry.space_group_name_H-M   'P 1'
#
loop_
_entity.id
_entity.type
_entity.pdbx_description
1 polymer ?
#
loop_
_entity_poly.entity_id
_entity_poly.type
_entity_poly.pdbx_seq_one_letter_code
_entity_poly.pdbx_strand_id
1 'polypeptide(L)'
;WSAMNAGGTREAFADIHPLFYYQDALGRWIQFTKVDVVPPGECGKPVIYLYPTTTTNIDVSLAPQGGFTKTEPAYGNGWHVTAQPDGTLTNLADGLTYPYLFWEGRGGMYSAPQKYWGVAKADVPSFLTSTLAKLGLNAKESADFTEFWLPRMTAAPYYKIGFHGTNVMNAIAPMTLSQKADTLLRVLMDYSELAAPIAANPPTLGATPVRHGFTVIEWGGVIR
;
A
#
# COMPACT_ATOMS: atom_id res chain seq x y z
N TRP A 1 -33.81 1.91 -7.88
CA TRP A 1 -32.83 2.48 -8.79
C TRP A 1 -33.44 3.60 -9.66
N SER A 2 -34.53 3.33 -10.32
CA SER A 2 -35.18 4.31 -11.19
C SER A 2 -35.69 5.56 -10.48
N ALA A 3 -36.00 5.48 -9.19
CA ALA A 3 -36.43 6.61 -8.37
C ALA A 3 -35.28 7.49 -7.86
N MET A 4 -34.04 7.00 -7.92
CA MET A 4 -32.85 7.69 -7.39
C MET A 4 -31.99 8.38 -8.45
N ASN A 5 -32.21 8.11 -9.74
CA ASN A 5 -31.26 8.53 -10.79
C ASN A 5 -31.97 8.90 -12.07
N ALA A 6 -32.44 10.12 -12.15
CA ALA A 6 -33.10 10.68 -13.34
C ALA A 6 -32.11 10.99 -14.52
N GLY A 7 -31.05 10.21 -14.72
CA GLY A 7 -30.14 10.49 -15.85
C GLY A 7 -28.92 9.60 -15.97
N GLY A 8 -28.77 8.55 -15.15
CA GLY A 8 -27.64 7.63 -15.25
C GLY A 8 -28.02 6.26 -15.81
N THR A 9 -27.05 5.47 -16.25
CA THR A 9 -27.26 4.07 -16.63
C THR A 9 -27.18 3.18 -15.39
N ARG A 10 -27.77 1.96 -15.49
CA ARG A 10 -27.68 0.94 -14.45
C ARG A 10 -26.22 0.56 -14.14
N GLU A 11 -25.41 0.53 -15.16
CA GLU A 11 -23.97 0.23 -15.10
C GLU A 11 -23.24 1.30 -14.30
N ALA A 12 -23.46 2.59 -14.62
CA ALA A 12 -22.88 3.71 -13.88
C ALA A 12 -23.31 3.72 -12.41
N PHE A 13 -24.60 3.38 -12.12
CA PHE A 13 -25.07 3.23 -10.74
C PHE A 13 -24.35 2.09 -10.01
N ALA A 14 -24.20 0.93 -10.66
CA ALA A 14 -23.51 -0.21 -10.09
C ALA A 14 -22.00 0.07 -9.84
N ASP A 15 -21.39 0.95 -10.65
CA ASP A 15 -19.98 1.31 -10.50
C ASP A 15 -19.72 2.16 -9.26
N ILE A 16 -20.64 3.02 -8.87
CA ILE A 16 -20.52 3.88 -7.68
C ILE A 16 -21.17 3.26 -6.41
N HIS A 17 -21.92 2.17 -6.55
CA HIS A 17 -22.58 1.47 -5.44
C HIS A 17 -22.16 -0.01 -5.41
N PRO A 18 -20.95 -0.30 -4.90
CA PRO A 18 -20.37 -1.64 -4.92
C PRO A 18 -21.10 -2.64 -4.02
N LEU A 19 -21.84 -2.15 -3.06
CA LEU A 19 -22.62 -2.93 -2.11
C LEU A 19 -24.09 -2.55 -2.23
N PHE A 20 -24.96 -3.54 -2.30
CA PHE A 20 -26.37 -3.33 -2.09
C PHE A 20 -26.97 -4.44 -1.24
N TYR A 21 -28.01 -4.08 -0.50
CA TYR A 21 -28.71 -4.97 0.39
C TYR A 21 -30.11 -5.22 -0.13
N TYR A 22 -30.52 -6.47 -0.07
CA TYR A 22 -31.86 -6.89 -0.42
C TYR A 22 -32.45 -7.71 0.74
N GLN A 23 -33.68 -7.44 1.11
CA GLN A 23 -34.39 -8.25 2.09
C GLN A 23 -35.22 -9.30 1.33
N ASP A 24 -34.95 -10.57 1.56
CA ASP A 24 -35.69 -11.67 0.93
C ASP A 24 -37.07 -11.85 1.53
N ALA A 25 -37.89 -12.72 0.93
CA ALA A 25 -39.24 -13.02 1.38
C ALA A 25 -39.32 -13.64 2.80
N LEU A 26 -38.19 -14.07 3.36
CA LEU A 26 -38.08 -14.60 4.73
C LEU A 26 -37.61 -13.53 5.72
N GLY A 27 -37.48 -12.28 5.27
CA GLY A 27 -37.05 -11.16 6.11
C GLY A 27 -35.52 -11.10 6.35
N ARG A 28 -34.73 -11.91 5.66
CA ARG A 28 -33.27 -11.91 5.83
C ARG A 28 -32.65 -10.84 4.94
N TRP A 29 -31.70 -10.09 5.49
CA TRP A 29 -30.89 -9.17 4.72
C TRP A 29 -29.77 -9.91 4.01
N ILE A 30 -29.77 -9.85 2.69
CA ILE A 30 -28.71 -10.41 1.83
C ILE A 30 -27.88 -9.25 1.30
N GLN A 31 -26.59 -9.33 1.53
CA GLN A 31 -25.63 -8.40 0.98
C GLN A 31 -25.12 -8.92 -0.37
N PHE A 32 -25.22 -8.10 -1.38
CA PHE A 32 -24.58 -8.34 -2.67
C PHE A 32 -23.39 -7.40 -2.81
N THR A 33 -22.27 -7.97 -3.23
CA THR A 33 -21.06 -7.23 -3.55
C THR A 33 -20.76 -7.44 -5.04
N LYS A 34 -20.52 -6.35 -5.78
CA LYS A 34 -20.04 -6.48 -7.15
C LYS A 34 -18.69 -7.18 -7.10
N VAL A 35 -18.52 -8.26 -7.86
CA VAL A 35 -17.32 -9.14 -7.81
C VAL A 35 -16.04 -8.37 -8.12
N ASP A 36 -16.14 -7.31 -8.92
CA ASP A 36 -15.01 -6.46 -9.33
C ASP A 36 -14.75 -5.28 -8.38
N VAL A 37 -15.64 -5.05 -7.41
CA VAL A 37 -15.48 -3.95 -6.45
C VAL A 37 -15.03 -4.51 -5.11
N VAL A 38 -13.76 -4.41 -4.91
CA VAL A 38 -13.18 -4.59 -3.58
C VAL A 38 -13.35 -3.26 -2.83
N PRO A 39 -13.93 -3.28 -1.61
CA PRO A 39 -13.92 -2.08 -0.78
C PRO A 39 -12.50 -1.52 -0.71
N PRO A 40 -12.31 -0.19 -0.80
CA PRO A 40 -10.98 0.37 -0.66
C PRO A 40 -10.40 -0.10 0.68
N GLY A 41 -9.37 -0.93 0.61
CA GLY A 41 -8.62 -1.32 1.79
C GLY A 41 -7.94 -0.06 2.33
N GLU A 42 -7.96 0.14 3.63
CA GLU A 42 -7.17 1.21 4.22
C GLU A 42 -5.70 0.92 3.93
N CYS A 43 -5.03 1.84 3.21
CA CYS A 43 -3.57 1.77 3.08
C CYS A 43 -2.97 2.08 4.45
N GLY A 44 -2.60 1.01 5.16
CA GLY A 44 -1.94 1.13 6.45
C GLY A 44 -0.44 1.41 6.27
N LYS A 45 0.01 2.50 6.87
CA LYS A 45 1.41 2.91 6.99
C LYS A 45 2.25 2.83 5.70
N PRO A 46 1.90 3.44 4.57
CA PRO A 46 2.91 3.67 3.57
C PRO A 46 3.96 4.68 4.08
N VAL A 47 5.22 4.34 3.87
CA VAL A 47 6.36 5.20 4.20
C VAL A 47 7.26 5.35 2.98
N ILE A 48 7.81 6.56 2.79
CA ILE A 48 8.66 6.91 1.65
C ILE A 48 10.04 7.28 2.18
N TYR A 49 11.06 6.54 1.75
CA TYR A 49 12.46 6.85 2.00
C TYR A 49 13.07 7.51 0.77
N LEU A 50 13.90 8.51 0.99
CA LEU A 50 14.63 9.25 -0.03
C LEU A 50 16.13 9.09 0.23
N TYR A 51 16.86 8.51 -0.71
CA TYR A 51 18.30 8.28 -0.63
C TYR A 51 18.99 8.99 -1.81
N PRO A 52 19.19 10.32 -1.76
CA PRO A 52 19.95 11.01 -2.78
C PRO A 52 21.44 10.64 -2.68
N THR A 53 22.20 10.87 -3.74
CA THR A 53 23.65 10.63 -3.73
C THR A 53 24.44 11.69 -2.96
N THR A 54 23.86 12.86 -2.78
CA THR A 54 24.37 13.99 -1.98
C THR A 54 23.18 14.66 -1.26
N THR A 55 23.44 15.36 -0.16
CA THR A 55 22.39 16.10 0.54
C THR A 55 21.69 17.06 -0.42
N THR A 56 20.36 16.90 -0.57
CA THR A 56 19.58 17.57 -1.61
C THR A 56 18.21 17.95 -1.09
N ASN A 57 17.71 19.12 -1.49
CA ASN A 57 16.33 19.49 -1.26
C ASN A 57 15.44 18.79 -2.27
N ILE A 58 14.40 18.12 -1.78
CA ILE A 58 13.47 17.34 -2.59
C ILE A 58 12.05 17.71 -2.20
N ASP A 59 11.24 18.04 -3.20
CA ASP A 59 9.80 18.19 -3.06
C ASP A 59 9.13 16.87 -3.44
N VAL A 60 8.20 16.42 -2.60
CA VAL A 60 7.43 15.19 -2.83
C VAL A 60 5.94 15.54 -2.83
N SER A 61 5.30 15.33 -3.96
CA SER A 61 3.84 15.40 -4.09
C SER A 61 3.26 14.00 -4.22
N LEU A 62 2.20 13.73 -3.46
CA LEU A 62 1.50 12.45 -3.47
C LEU A 62 -0.02 12.70 -3.51
N ALA A 63 -0.73 11.97 -4.36
CA ALA A 63 -2.16 12.13 -4.55
C ALA A 63 -2.91 10.79 -4.41
N PRO A 64 -3.08 10.24 -3.18
CA PRO A 64 -3.82 9.00 -3.00
C PRO A 64 -5.29 9.17 -3.38
N GLN A 65 -5.85 8.18 -4.10
CA GLN A 65 -7.22 8.24 -4.64
C GLN A 65 -8.30 8.52 -3.59
N GLY A 66 -8.16 7.96 -2.41
CA GLY A 66 -9.08 8.16 -1.27
C GLY A 66 -8.74 9.37 -0.40
N GLY A 67 -7.70 10.12 -0.75
CA GLY A 67 -7.14 11.19 0.07
C GLY A 67 -6.39 10.68 1.30
N PHE A 68 -5.72 11.59 1.98
CA PHE A 68 -5.00 11.29 3.21
C PHE A 68 -5.94 11.19 4.41
N THR A 69 -5.65 10.26 5.32
CA THR A 69 -6.23 10.21 6.67
C THR A 69 -5.22 10.66 7.72
N LYS A 70 -3.92 10.44 7.46
CA LYS A 70 -2.83 10.86 8.33
C LYS A 70 -1.55 11.06 7.53
N THR A 71 -0.72 12.02 7.94
CA THR A 71 0.62 12.23 7.39
C THR A 71 1.60 12.65 8.48
N GLU A 72 2.86 12.26 8.36
CA GLU A 72 3.94 12.66 9.24
C GLU A 72 5.27 12.72 8.46
N PRO A 73 5.91 13.92 8.38
CA PRO A 73 5.39 15.21 8.82
C PRO A 73 4.07 15.62 8.15
N ALA A 74 3.46 16.71 8.62
CA ALA A 74 2.24 17.24 8.00
C ALA A 74 2.47 17.52 6.51
N TYR A 75 1.53 17.06 5.67
CA TYR A 75 1.69 17.12 4.21
C TYR A 75 1.60 18.55 3.64
N GLY A 76 0.70 19.37 4.18
CA GLY A 76 0.50 20.74 3.67
C GLY A 76 0.17 20.76 2.17
N ASN A 77 0.99 21.48 1.41
CA ASN A 77 0.92 21.56 -0.06
C ASN A 77 1.90 20.60 -0.76
N GLY A 78 2.42 19.62 -0.04
CA GLY A 78 3.49 18.71 -0.41
C GLY A 78 4.56 18.68 0.68
N TRP A 79 5.36 17.64 0.70
CA TRP A 79 6.53 17.61 1.57
C TRP A 79 7.70 18.30 0.89
N HIS A 80 8.35 19.20 1.62
CA HIS A 80 9.57 19.90 1.24
C HIS A 80 10.66 19.53 2.23
N VAL A 81 11.61 18.69 1.82
CA VAL A 81 12.61 18.15 2.73
C VAL A 81 14.02 18.31 2.21
N THR A 82 14.98 18.46 3.13
CA THR A 82 16.39 18.21 2.85
C THR A 82 16.65 16.74 3.15
N ALA A 83 16.90 15.95 2.12
CA ALA A 83 17.23 14.52 2.22
C ALA A 83 18.73 14.31 2.23
N GLN A 84 19.21 13.40 3.10
CA GLN A 84 20.61 12.98 3.18
C GLN A 84 20.82 11.60 2.54
N PRO A 85 22.04 11.24 2.12
CA PRO A 85 22.31 9.93 1.51
C PRO A 85 21.97 8.74 2.40
N ASP A 86 21.97 8.89 3.71
CA ASP A 86 21.60 7.87 4.69
C ASP A 86 20.08 7.70 4.88
N GLY A 87 19.29 8.55 4.20
CA GLY A 87 17.82 8.55 4.26
C GLY A 87 17.24 9.46 5.37
N THR A 88 18.07 10.17 6.12
CA THR A 88 17.60 11.16 7.09
C THR A 88 16.96 12.34 6.35
N LEU A 89 15.77 12.75 6.78
CA LEU A 89 15.00 13.84 6.19
C LEU A 89 14.84 14.96 7.20
N THR A 90 15.18 16.20 6.82
CA THR A 90 14.82 17.38 7.58
C THR A 90 13.65 18.07 6.87
N ASN A 91 12.49 18.13 7.51
CA ASN A 91 11.33 18.80 6.95
C ASN A 91 11.49 20.32 7.07
N LEU A 92 11.36 21.02 5.93
CA LEU A 92 11.61 22.48 5.88
C LEU A 92 10.49 23.29 6.52
N ALA A 93 9.30 22.71 6.72
CA ALA A 93 8.17 23.40 7.33
C ALA A 93 8.28 23.52 8.86
N ASP A 94 8.86 22.53 9.53
CA ASP A 94 8.96 22.48 11.00
C ASP A 94 10.40 22.40 11.51
N GLY A 95 11.39 22.16 10.61
CA GLY A 95 12.80 22.01 10.95
C GLY A 95 13.14 20.70 11.68
N LEU A 96 12.19 19.78 11.81
CA LEU A 96 12.40 18.51 12.51
C LEU A 96 12.95 17.44 11.57
N THR A 97 13.56 16.42 12.19
CA THR A 97 14.18 15.30 11.46
C THR A 97 13.27 14.07 11.50
N TYR A 98 13.14 13.41 10.35
CA TYR A 98 12.30 12.24 10.15
C TYR A 98 13.08 11.12 9.46
N PRO A 99 12.83 9.85 9.80
CA PRO A 99 13.48 8.71 9.13
C PRO A 99 12.84 8.37 7.78
N TYR A 100 11.65 8.87 7.51
CA TYR A 100 10.86 8.69 6.28
C TYR A 100 9.69 9.68 6.26
N LEU A 101 9.02 9.82 5.12
CA LEU A 101 7.71 10.46 5.04
C LEU A 101 6.65 9.38 5.22
N PHE A 102 5.72 9.61 6.12
CA PHE A 102 4.64 8.66 6.43
C PHE A 102 3.30 9.20 5.98
N TRP A 103 2.45 8.30 5.45
CA TRP A 103 1.08 8.62 5.17
C TRP A 103 0.14 7.43 5.40
N GLU A 104 -1.11 7.73 5.65
CA GLU A 104 -2.23 6.81 5.58
C GLU A 104 -3.32 7.42 4.70
N GLY A 105 -4.08 6.59 4.03
CA GLY A 105 -5.14 7.02 3.15
C GLY A 105 -6.24 5.97 3.05
N ARG A 106 -7.40 6.37 2.55
CA ARG A 106 -8.55 5.47 2.40
C ARG A 106 -8.38 4.45 1.27
N GLY A 107 -7.18 4.39 0.67
CA GLY A 107 -6.86 3.50 -0.41
C GLY A 107 -7.56 3.83 -1.72
N GLY A 108 -7.10 3.20 -2.79
CA GLY A 108 -7.69 3.28 -4.11
C GLY A 108 -8.45 2.02 -4.49
N MET A 109 -9.17 2.08 -5.58
CA MET A 109 -9.78 0.89 -6.18
C MET A 109 -8.73 0.12 -6.97
N TYR A 110 -8.40 -1.08 -6.50
CA TYR A 110 -7.50 -2.00 -7.19
C TYR A 110 -7.91 -3.45 -6.87
N SER A 111 -7.59 -4.37 -7.77
CA SER A 111 -7.85 -5.81 -7.56
C SER A 111 -6.82 -6.42 -6.63
N ALA A 112 -7.23 -7.41 -5.83
CA ALA A 112 -6.28 -8.19 -5.03
C ALA A 112 -5.20 -8.84 -5.91
N PRO A 113 -3.99 -9.05 -5.39
CA PRO A 113 -2.94 -9.73 -6.15
C PRO A 113 -3.41 -11.11 -6.62
N GLN A 114 -3.28 -11.37 -7.93
CA GLN A 114 -3.61 -12.69 -8.51
C GLN A 114 -2.57 -13.75 -8.13
N LYS A 115 -1.36 -13.30 -7.79
CA LYS A 115 -0.26 -14.12 -7.29
C LYS A 115 -0.09 -13.88 -5.80
N TYR A 116 -0.05 -14.96 -5.03
CA TYR A 116 -0.01 -14.90 -3.57
C TYR A 116 0.60 -16.15 -2.96
N TRP A 117 1.02 -16.02 -1.72
CA TRP A 117 1.45 -17.15 -0.87
C TRP A 117 0.38 -17.43 0.18
N GLY A 118 0.24 -18.70 0.54
CA GLY A 118 -0.42 -19.13 1.78
C GLY A 118 0.65 -19.39 2.81
N VAL A 119 0.69 -18.61 3.89
CA VAL A 119 1.77 -18.64 4.88
C VAL A 119 1.20 -18.97 6.24
N ALA A 120 1.77 -19.98 6.91
CA ALA A 120 1.40 -20.28 8.30
C ALA A 120 1.91 -19.14 9.21
N LYS A 121 1.15 -18.82 10.28
CA LYS A 121 1.49 -17.75 11.22
C LYS A 121 2.95 -17.84 11.72
N ALA A 122 3.40 -19.04 12.06
CA ALA A 122 4.77 -19.25 12.55
C ALA A 122 5.86 -18.90 11.54
N ASP A 123 5.54 -18.98 10.24
CA ASP A 123 6.48 -18.76 9.15
C ASP A 123 6.47 -17.32 8.64
N VAL A 124 5.49 -16.48 9.04
CA VAL A 124 5.35 -15.11 8.56
C VAL A 124 6.63 -14.27 8.77
N PRO A 125 7.32 -14.32 9.92
CA PRO A 125 8.54 -13.53 10.12
C PRO A 125 9.63 -13.86 9.10
N SER A 126 9.95 -15.14 8.91
CA SER A 126 10.99 -15.58 7.96
C SER A 126 10.58 -15.34 6.51
N PHE A 127 9.31 -15.56 6.19
CA PHE A 127 8.72 -15.27 4.89
C PHE A 127 8.87 -13.78 4.53
N LEU A 128 8.47 -12.87 5.42
CA LEU A 128 8.59 -11.44 5.18
C LEU A 128 10.05 -11.04 5.02
N THR A 129 10.96 -11.46 5.89
CA THR A 129 12.38 -11.15 5.79
C THR A 129 12.95 -11.54 4.43
N SER A 130 12.69 -12.76 3.97
CA SER A 130 13.22 -13.26 2.70
C SER A 130 12.56 -12.59 1.49
N THR A 131 11.25 -12.36 1.55
CA THR A 131 10.48 -11.81 0.43
C THR A 131 10.77 -10.32 0.23
N LEU A 132 10.80 -9.53 1.32
CA LEU A 132 11.10 -8.09 1.25
C LEU A 132 12.50 -7.82 0.68
N ALA A 133 13.50 -8.63 1.09
CA ALA A 133 14.84 -8.56 0.52
C ALA A 133 14.83 -8.85 -1.00
N LYS A 134 14.06 -9.83 -1.45
CA LYS A 134 13.88 -10.14 -2.88
C LYS A 134 13.14 -9.03 -3.64
N LEU A 135 12.23 -8.32 -2.98
CA LEU A 135 11.53 -7.17 -3.55
C LEU A 135 12.40 -5.90 -3.55
N GLY A 136 13.60 -5.95 -3.00
CA GLY A 136 14.57 -4.88 -3.07
C GLY A 136 14.63 -3.98 -1.83
N LEU A 137 13.95 -4.32 -0.73
CA LEU A 137 14.07 -3.59 0.53
C LEU A 137 15.40 -3.94 1.22
N ASN A 138 16.05 -2.94 1.81
CA ASN A 138 17.24 -3.15 2.62
C ASN A 138 16.90 -3.62 4.04
N ALA A 139 17.91 -3.88 4.87
CA ALA A 139 17.72 -4.39 6.22
C ALA A 139 16.91 -3.44 7.11
N LYS A 140 17.17 -2.12 7.03
CA LYS A 140 16.43 -1.10 7.79
C LYS A 140 14.96 -1.05 7.37
N GLU A 141 14.68 -0.92 6.10
CA GLU A 141 13.32 -0.85 5.55
C GLU A 141 12.53 -2.12 5.85
N SER A 142 13.17 -3.28 5.77
CA SER A 142 12.56 -4.56 6.14
C SER A 142 12.29 -4.67 7.64
N ALA A 143 13.17 -4.13 8.49
CA ALA A 143 12.94 -4.06 9.93
C ALA A 143 11.76 -3.14 10.27
N ASP A 144 11.73 -1.93 9.71
CA ASP A 144 10.64 -0.96 9.90
C ASP A 144 9.29 -1.54 9.41
N PHE A 145 9.30 -2.28 8.30
CA PHE A 145 8.13 -3.00 7.78
C PHE A 145 7.65 -4.07 8.76
N THR A 146 8.54 -4.94 9.19
CA THR A 146 8.18 -6.09 10.05
C THR A 146 7.78 -5.63 11.44
N GLU A 147 8.42 -4.63 12.01
CA GLU A 147 8.03 -4.01 13.28
C GLU A 147 6.56 -3.55 13.27
N PHE A 148 6.11 -2.99 12.16
CA PHE A 148 4.73 -2.53 12.04
C PHE A 148 3.75 -3.67 11.76
N TRP A 149 4.07 -4.57 10.81
CA TRP A 149 3.09 -5.53 10.32
C TRP A 149 2.98 -6.80 11.16
N LEU A 150 4.09 -7.33 11.71
CA LEU A 150 4.04 -8.58 12.49
C LEU A 150 3.08 -8.54 13.68
N PRO A 151 3.00 -7.46 14.48
CA PRO A 151 2.02 -7.39 15.58
C PRO A 151 0.57 -7.44 15.12
N ARG A 152 0.30 -7.12 13.85
CA ARG A 152 -1.03 -7.14 13.23
C ARG A 152 -1.39 -8.49 12.61
N MET A 153 -0.42 -9.36 12.42
CA MET A 153 -0.57 -10.70 11.84
C MET A 153 -0.55 -11.77 12.93
N THR A 154 -1.44 -11.64 13.93
CA THR A 154 -1.44 -12.51 15.12
C THR A 154 -2.76 -13.23 15.35
N ALA A 155 -3.85 -12.82 14.71
CA ALA A 155 -5.19 -13.32 15.00
C ALA A 155 -5.49 -14.66 14.30
N ALA A 156 -4.99 -14.89 13.10
CA ALA A 156 -5.28 -16.07 12.30
C ALA A 156 -4.14 -17.10 12.29
N PRO A 157 -4.42 -18.40 12.10
CA PRO A 157 -3.39 -19.42 11.97
C PRO A 157 -2.66 -19.41 10.63
N TYR A 158 -3.25 -18.81 9.59
CA TYR A 158 -2.67 -18.69 8.25
C TYR A 158 -2.99 -17.32 7.64
N TYR A 159 -2.19 -16.92 6.67
CA TYR A 159 -2.35 -15.68 5.93
C TYR A 159 -2.20 -15.91 4.44
N LYS A 160 -3.09 -15.32 3.65
CA LYS A 160 -2.88 -15.12 2.22
C LYS A 160 -2.13 -13.81 2.06
N ILE A 161 -0.93 -13.83 1.49
CA ILE A 161 -0.09 -12.66 1.33
C ILE A 161 0.26 -12.50 -0.14
N GLY A 162 0.02 -11.32 -0.70
CA GLY A 162 0.47 -10.93 -2.03
C GLY A 162 1.12 -9.55 -1.99
N PHE A 163 1.78 -9.17 -3.07
CA PHE A 163 2.40 -7.85 -3.18
C PHE A 163 2.05 -7.21 -4.51
N HIS A 164 1.74 -5.93 -4.47
CA HIS A 164 1.69 -5.05 -5.61
C HIS A 164 2.99 -4.26 -5.71
N GLY A 165 3.37 -3.95 -6.94
CA GLY A 165 4.55 -3.16 -7.24
C GLY A 165 4.23 -1.72 -7.64
N THR A 166 5.26 -1.04 -8.13
CA THR A 166 5.26 0.38 -8.51
C THR A 166 4.09 0.77 -9.43
N ASN A 167 3.71 -0.06 -10.40
CA ASN A 167 2.64 0.29 -11.34
C ASN A 167 1.28 0.47 -10.65
N VAL A 168 0.92 -0.44 -9.73
CA VAL A 168 -0.33 -0.33 -8.97
C VAL A 168 -0.28 0.87 -8.02
N MET A 169 0.84 1.04 -7.31
CA MET A 169 1.03 2.18 -6.42
C MET A 169 0.96 3.52 -7.17
N ASN A 170 1.53 3.62 -8.38
CA ASN A 170 1.42 4.82 -9.20
C ASN A 170 -0.02 5.11 -9.66
N ALA A 171 -0.85 4.07 -9.82
CA ALA A 171 -2.25 4.25 -10.18
C ALA A 171 -3.11 4.71 -9.00
N ILE A 172 -2.89 4.16 -7.79
CA ILE A 172 -3.73 4.46 -6.62
C ILE A 172 -3.23 5.65 -5.80
N ALA A 173 -1.94 5.95 -5.86
CA ALA A 173 -1.30 7.07 -5.16
C ALA A 173 -0.17 7.64 -6.06
N PRO A 174 -0.49 8.38 -7.12
CA PRO A 174 0.52 9.01 -7.96
C PRO A 174 1.50 9.85 -7.14
N MET A 175 2.79 9.67 -7.40
CA MET A 175 3.87 10.39 -6.73
C MET A 175 4.64 11.21 -7.76
N THR A 176 4.92 12.46 -7.42
CA THR A 176 5.79 13.35 -8.19
C THR A 176 6.91 13.86 -7.31
N LEU A 177 8.12 13.87 -7.84
CA LEU A 177 9.34 14.34 -7.17
C LEU A 177 9.92 15.52 -7.94
N SER A 178 10.48 16.53 -7.26
CA SER A 178 11.18 17.65 -7.90
C SER A 178 12.43 17.21 -8.66
N GLN A 179 13.01 16.07 -8.26
CA GLN A 179 14.14 15.42 -8.95
C GLN A 179 13.73 14.00 -9.34
N LYS A 180 14.00 13.60 -10.57
CA LYS A 180 13.72 12.24 -11.05
C LYS A 180 14.55 11.22 -10.27
N ALA A 181 13.91 10.21 -9.70
CA ALA A 181 14.60 9.08 -9.10
C ALA A 181 15.24 8.18 -10.19
N ASP A 182 16.46 7.76 -9.96
CA ASP A 182 17.15 6.76 -10.78
C ASP A 182 16.63 5.35 -10.46
N THR A 183 16.28 5.12 -9.20
CA THR A 183 15.63 3.89 -8.72
C THR A 183 14.39 4.25 -7.96
N LEU A 184 13.23 3.74 -8.40
CA LEU A 184 11.94 3.88 -7.69
C LEU A 184 11.34 2.50 -7.47
N LEU A 185 11.24 2.08 -6.22
CA LEU A 185 10.61 0.84 -5.79
C LEU A 185 9.45 1.16 -4.86
N ARG A 186 8.26 0.75 -5.24
CA ARG A 186 7.04 0.90 -4.44
C ARG A 186 6.42 -0.48 -4.22
N VAL A 187 6.25 -0.88 -2.97
CA VAL A 187 5.79 -2.21 -2.57
C VAL A 187 4.57 -2.07 -1.66
N LEU A 188 3.46 -2.66 -2.04
CA LEU A 188 2.24 -2.72 -1.23
C LEU A 188 1.91 -4.16 -0.91
N MET A 189 2.02 -4.54 0.35
CA MET A 189 1.53 -5.84 0.83
C MET A 189 0.01 -5.83 0.88
N ASP A 190 -0.60 -6.90 0.39
CA ASP A 190 -2.04 -7.14 0.47
C ASP A 190 -2.22 -8.49 1.15
N TYR A 191 -2.83 -8.50 2.33
CA TYR A 191 -3.02 -9.76 3.04
C TYR A 191 -4.43 -9.91 3.60
N SER A 192 -4.84 -11.16 3.74
CA SER A 192 -6.07 -11.53 4.42
C SER A 192 -5.82 -12.71 5.37
N GLU A 193 -6.62 -12.76 6.42
CA GLU A 193 -6.60 -13.81 7.43
C GLU A 193 -7.30 -15.07 6.92
N LEU A 194 -6.77 -16.23 7.28
CA LEU A 194 -7.28 -17.53 6.88
C LEU A 194 -7.41 -18.46 8.08
N ALA A 195 -8.55 -19.13 8.18
CA ALA A 195 -8.77 -20.18 9.21
C ALA A 195 -8.09 -21.51 8.87
N ALA A 196 -7.74 -21.74 7.59
CA ALA A 196 -7.10 -22.95 7.11
C ALA A 196 -6.13 -22.63 5.98
N PRO A 197 -5.15 -23.51 5.68
CA PRO A 197 -4.24 -23.31 4.56
C PRO A 197 -4.99 -23.31 3.22
N ILE A 198 -4.50 -22.54 2.27
CA ILE A 198 -5.01 -22.48 0.89
C ILE A 198 -3.95 -22.94 -0.10
N ALA A 199 -4.40 -23.37 -1.27
CA ALA A 199 -3.49 -23.60 -2.39
C ALA A 199 -2.81 -22.27 -2.76
N ALA A 200 -1.49 -22.22 -2.69
CA ALA A 200 -0.72 -21.06 -3.06
C ALA A 200 -0.63 -20.90 -4.57
N ASN A 201 -0.56 -19.66 -5.04
CA ASN A 201 -0.26 -19.32 -6.43
C ASN A 201 0.86 -18.25 -6.44
N PRO A 202 2.09 -18.61 -6.01
CA PRO A 202 3.15 -17.64 -5.79
C PRO A 202 3.65 -17.03 -7.10
N PRO A 203 4.07 -15.75 -7.09
CA PRO A 203 4.79 -15.19 -8.21
C PRO A 203 6.19 -15.79 -8.31
N THR A 204 6.73 -15.87 -9.51
CA THR A 204 8.17 -16.04 -9.69
C THR A 204 8.82 -14.69 -9.46
N LEU A 205 9.51 -14.54 -8.34
CA LEU A 205 10.30 -13.33 -8.09
C LEU A 205 11.55 -13.35 -8.96
N GLY A 206 11.79 -12.26 -9.68
CA GLY A 206 12.98 -12.06 -10.51
C GLY A 206 14.25 -11.83 -9.68
N ALA A 207 15.28 -11.35 -10.33
CA ALA A 207 16.47 -10.86 -9.64
C ALA A 207 16.10 -9.68 -8.73
N THR A 208 16.73 -9.61 -7.56
CA THR A 208 16.56 -8.48 -6.65
C THR A 208 16.93 -7.18 -7.38
N PRO A 209 16.07 -6.14 -7.34
CA PRO A 209 16.37 -4.87 -7.97
C PRO A 209 17.69 -4.28 -7.45
N VAL A 210 18.54 -3.85 -8.37
CA VAL A 210 19.77 -3.14 -8.02
C VAL A 210 19.47 -1.65 -7.88
N ARG A 211 19.84 -1.08 -6.76
CA ARG A 211 19.68 0.35 -6.50
C ARG A 211 20.87 1.12 -7.05
N HIS A 212 20.63 2.22 -7.71
CA HIS A 212 21.66 3.13 -8.22
C HIS A 212 21.13 4.57 -8.18
N GLY A 213 22.06 5.51 -8.06
CA GLY A 213 21.75 6.93 -8.05
C GLY A 213 20.78 7.33 -6.95
N PHE A 214 19.98 8.37 -7.22
CA PHE A 214 18.91 8.77 -6.33
C PHE A 214 17.84 7.67 -6.24
N THR A 215 17.76 7.06 -5.08
CA THR A 215 16.85 5.94 -4.82
C THR A 215 15.68 6.37 -3.96
N VAL A 216 14.47 6.01 -4.38
CA VAL A 216 13.22 6.22 -3.63
C VAL A 216 12.58 4.86 -3.38
N ILE A 217 12.30 4.58 -2.13
CA ILE A 217 11.64 3.35 -1.68
C ILE A 217 10.35 3.73 -0.98
N GLU A 218 9.28 3.07 -1.36
CA GLU A 218 8.02 3.15 -0.62
C GLU A 218 7.51 1.74 -0.33
N TRP A 219 7.08 1.54 0.90
CA TRP A 219 6.34 0.34 1.25
C TRP A 219 5.11 0.67 2.10
N GLY A 220 4.11 -0.14 1.98
CA GLY A 220 2.87 -0.09 2.76
C GLY A 220 2.17 -1.43 2.77
N GLY A 221 0.98 -1.49 3.33
CA GLY A 221 0.16 -2.69 3.28
C GLY A 221 -1.33 -2.42 3.43
N VAL A 222 -2.11 -3.46 3.16
CA VAL A 222 -3.57 -3.46 3.25
C VAL A 222 -4.02 -4.77 3.86
N ILE A 223 -5.00 -4.67 4.76
CA ILE A 223 -5.75 -5.83 5.31
C ILE A 223 -7.06 -5.94 4.55
N ARG A 224 -7.42 -7.14 4.09
CA ARG A 224 -8.69 -7.45 3.42
C ARG A 224 -9.60 -8.33 4.26
#